data_b05c4c93ce9bd2f8c56d8c3ac23fe399
#
_entry.id   b05c4c93ce9bd2f8c56d8c3ac23fe399
#
_cell.length_a   1.000
_cell.length_b   1.000
_cell.length_c   1.000
_cell.angle_alpha   90.00
_cell.angle_beta   90.00
_cell.angle_gamma   90.00
#
_symmetry.space_group_name_H-M   'P 1'
#
loop_
_entity.id
_entity.type
_entity.pdbx_description
1 polymer ?
#
loop_
_entity_poly.entity_id
_entity_poly.type
_entity_poly.pdbx_seq_one_letter_code
_entity_poly.pdbx_strand_id
1 'polypeptide(L)'
;MCIRDSFYVGALSEGRRPPRGEFAFRLVRGEEAHQSPNFPDWPRLTPGAYWREGWRVLVLEVPGGTLTVARYDPGAVAALQSFRLALLGTGGALTLLFALLASRVAQVALRPLSRLTEVAQKVADSGDLSHRVEAKGSGELKALAESFNHMLERLQAFLDRERRFTRDAAHELRTPVAAALAQVEGAEAGYLPKEEALQAAKEELLRMKRLVEALLVLAREGRVERVGLDLAALARQEAEAFRVPYRGPEALPFLGDPLLLAQALRNLLQNARLHGEGRGVEVALREEGQEAVLEVRDQGPGMPEEALKEAGRPFFRASGKPGEGLGLSVAQKVAEAHGGRLELLANRPSGLVARLRLPLPTGGASGPP
;
A
#
# COMPACT_ATOMS: atom_id res chain seq x y z
N MET A 1 -34.55 67.59 -11.64
CA MET A 1 -34.31 68.84 -10.82
C MET A 1 -35.66 69.30 -10.33
N CYS A 2 -35.91 69.32 -9.03
CA CYS A 2 -37.19 69.67 -8.45
C CYS A 2 -37.50 71.16 -8.67
N ILE A 3 -38.73 71.49 -9.01
CA ILE A 3 -39.30 72.87 -9.19
C ILE A 3 -38.87 73.78 -7.99
N ARG A 4 -38.68 73.19 -6.80
CA ARG A 4 -38.23 73.87 -5.57
C ARG A 4 -36.82 74.40 -5.65
N ASP A 5 -35.92 73.70 -6.35
CA ASP A 5 -34.50 74.11 -6.49
C ASP A 5 -34.37 75.28 -7.48
N SER A 6 -35.21 75.35 -8.52
CA SER A 6 -35.28 76.47 -9.46
C SER A 6 -35.78 77.76 -8.80
N PHE A 7 -36.73 77.69 -7.81
CA PHE A 7 -37.19 78.82 -7.10
C PHE A 7 -36.17 79.50 -6.22
N TYR A 8 -35.27 78.66 -5.59
CA TYR A 8 -34.18 79.18 -4.77
C TYR A 8 -33.07 79.87 -5.59
N VAL A 9 -32.78 79.36 -6.74
CA VAL A 9 -31.83 80.00 -7.66
C VAL A 9 -32.33 81.35 -8.12
N GLY A 10 -33.67 81.49 -8.43
CA GLY A 10 -34.30 82.75 -8.77
C GLY A 10 -34.27 83.75 -7.59
N ALA A 11 -34.54 83.31 -6.37
CA ALA A 11 -34.50 84.17 -5.17
C ALA A 11 -33.10 84.70 -4.85
N LEU A 12 -32.05 83.96 -5.07
CA LEU A 12 -30.68 84.38 -4.91
C LEU A 12 -30.20 85.36 -5.95
N SER A 13 -30.66 85.25 -7.18
CA SER A 13 -30.37 86.22 -8.24
C SER A 13 -31.04 87.59 -7.99
N GLU A 14 -32.12 87.59 -7.17
CA GLU A 14 -32.88 88.77 -6.76
C GLU A 14 -32.40 89.32 -5.39
N GLY A 15 -31.32 88.81 -4.84
CA GLY A 15 -30.71 89.30 -3.52
C GLY A 15 -31.44 88.86 -2.25
N ARG A 16 -32.41 87.90 -2.34
CA ARG A 16 -33.16 87.36 -1.18
C ARG A 16 -32.34 86.30 -0.46
N ARG A 17 -32.19 86.40 0.86
CA ARG A 17 -31.42 85.43 1.69
C ARG A 17 -32.22 84.11 1.85
N PRO A 18 -31.61 82.98 1.57
CA PRO A 18 -32.26 81.68 1.82
C PRO A 18 -32.31 81.40 3.35
N PRO A 19 -33.23 80.50 3.78
CA PRO A 19 -33.32 80.12 5.19
C PRO A 19 -32.04 79.45 5.68
N ARG A 20 -31.64 79.76 6.93
CA ARG A 20 -30.40 79.23 7.55
C ARG A 20 -30.46 77.72 7.74
N GLY A 21 -29.43 76.99 7.30
CA GLY A 21 -29.11 75.62 7.77
C GLY A 21 -28.90 74.54 6.70
N GLU A 22 -29.75 74.41 5.69
CA GLU A 22 -29.63 73.29 4.73
C GLU A 22 -29.02 73.66 3.37
N PHE A 23 -28.85 74.97 3.12
CA PHE A 23 -28.30 75.49 1.88
C PHE A 23 -27.09 76.34 2.15
N ALA A 24 -26.10 76.21 1.27
CA ALA A 24 -24.92 77.04 1.22
C ALA A 24 -24.79 77.62 -0.20
N PHE A 25 -24.33 78.83 -0.30
CA PHE A 25 -24.09 79.43 -1.61
C PHE A 25 -22.77 80.20 -1.62
N ARG A 26 -22.21 80.34 -2.83
CA ARG A 26 -21.02 81.14 -3.10
C ARG A 26 -21.19 81.78 -4.47
N LEU A 27 -21.17 83.12 -4.49
CA LEU A 27 -21.21 83.90 -5.72
C LEU A 27 -19.82 84.52 -5.91
N VAL A 28 -19.20 84.26 -7.04
CA VAL A 28 -17.88 84.81 -7.42
C VAL A 28 -18.08 85.72 -8.63
N ARG A 29 -17.71 87.00 -8.48
CA ARG A 29 -17.73 87.98 -9.61
C ARG A 29 -16.34 88.61 -9.66
N GLY A 30 -15.58 88.35 -10.72
CA GLY A 30 -14.17 88.79 -10.79
C GLY A 30 -13.32 88.28 -9.63
N GLU A 31 -12.73 89.20 -8.85
CA GLU A 31 -11.95 88.89 -7.64
C GLU A 31 -12.79 88.84 -6.36
N GLU A 32 -14.01 89.36 -6.39
CA GLU A 32 -14.88 89.37 -5.22
C GLU A 32 -15.67 88.07 -5.08
N ALA A 33 -15.66 87.50 -3.87
CA ALA A 33 -16.41 86.29 -3.54
C ALA A 33 -17.34 86.56 -2.35
N HIS A 34 -18.63 86.38 -2.53
CA HIS A 34 -19.63 86.43 -1.46
C HIS A 34 -20.13 85.01 -1.18
N GLN A 35 -20.00 84.53 0.05
CA GLN A 35 -20.44 83.17 0.43
C GLN A 35 -21.23 83.17 1.73
N SER A 36 -22.10 82.15 1.86
CA SER A 36 -22.77 81.90 3.14
C SER A 36 -21.81 81.37 4.17
N PRO A 37 -22.06 81.65 5.50
CA PRO A 37 -21.19 81.21 6.56
C PRO A 37 -20.99 79.72 6.67
N ASN A 38 -21.94 78.94 6.14
CA ASN A 38 -21.95 77.48 6.15
C ASN A 38 -21.46 76.87 4.82
N PHE A 39 -20.90 77.70 3.91
CA PHE A 39 -20.31 77.21 2.68
C PHE A 39 -18.99 76.47 2.98
N PRO A 40 -18.87 75.20 2.57
CA PRO A 40 -17.63 74.45 2.81
C PRO A 40 -16.43 75.08 2.10
N ASP A 41 -15.25 74.89 2.61
CA ASP A 41 -14.00 75.41 2.03
C ASP A 41 -13.62 74.55 0.80
N TRP A 42 -14.32 74.78 -0.29
CA TRP A 42 -14.07 74.12 -1.56
C TRP A 42 -13.35 75.08 -2.52
N PRO A 43 -12.48 74.56 -3.39
CA PRO A 43 -11.91 75.36 -4.47
C PRO A 43 -12.99 75.81 -5.44
N ARG A 44 -12.65 76.72 -6.35
CA ARG A 44 -13.55 77.09 -7.43
C ARG A 44 -13.92 75.85 -8.26
N LEU A 45 -15.20 75.52 -8.36
CA LEU A 45 -15.73 74.42 -9.08
C LEU A 45 -16.13 74.91 -10.52
N THR A 46 -15.99 74.00 -11.49
CA THR A 46 -16.45 74.27 -12.84
C THR A 46 -17.96 74.18 -12.92
N PRO A 47 -18.61 74.83 -13.89
CA PRO A 47 -20.06 74.72 -14.06
C PRO A 47 -20.51 73.24 -14.23
N GLY A 48 -21.56 72.86 -13.50
CA GLY A 48 -22.04 71.48 -13.49
C GLY A 48 -22.75 71.10 -12.19
N ALA A 49 -23.22 69.88 -12.12
CA ALA A 49 -23.85 69.29 -10.92
C ALA A 49 -22.91 68.25 -10.31
N TYR A 50 -22.72 68.35 -9.00
CA TYR A 50 -21.77 67.50 -8.26
C TYR A 50 -22.42 66.93 -7.00
N TRP A 51 -21.90 65.83 -6.54
CA TRP A 51 -22.11 65.28 -5.21
C TRP A 51 -20.74 65.28 -4.46
N ARG A 52 -20.67 66.06 -3.38
CA ARG A 52 -19.40 66.16 -2.63
C ARG A 52 -19.69 66.26 -1.12
N GLU A 53 -19.04 65.35 -0.35
CA GLU A 53 -19.11 65.36 1.13
C GLU A 53 -20.50 65.43 1.72
N GLY A 54 -21.52 64.85 1.08
CA GLY A 54 -22.91 64.87 1.52
C GLY A 54 -23.69 66.07 1.01
N TRP A 55 -23.08 66.91 0.17
CA TRP A 55 -23.74 68.04 -0.43
C TRP A 55 -24.07 67.76 -1.92
N ARG A 56 -25.28 68.13 -2.32
CA ARG A 56 -25.65 68.29 -3.74
C ARG A 56 -25.25 69.68 -4.15
N VAL A 57 -24.32 69.78 -5.07
CA VAL A 57 -23.71 71.06 -5.50
C VAL A 57 -24.12 71.33 -6.94
N LEU A 58 -24.64 72.50 -7.23
CA LEU A 58 -24.93 73.00 -8.56
C LEU A 58 -24.12 74.26 -8.79
N VAL A 59 -23.29 74.27 -9.82
CA VAL A 59 -22.50 75.43 -10.23
C VAL A 59 -23.08 75.97 -11.55
N LEU A 60 -23.50 77.20 -11.51
CA LEU A 60 -24.11 77.90 -12.65
C LEU A 60 -23.26 79.10 -13.09
N GLU A 61 -23.11 79.30 -14.39
CA GLU A 61 -22.58 80.53 -14.89
C GLU A 61 -23.65 81.64 -14.82
N VAL A 62 -23.31 82.76 -14.27
CA VAL A 62 -24.18 83.96 -14.20
C VAL A 62 -23.46 85.16 -14.82
N PRO A 63 -24.18 86.19 -15.27
CA PRO A 63 -23.55 87.37 -15.83
C PRO A 63 -22.51 87.98 -14.93
N GLY A 64 -21.21 87.91 -15.38
CA GLY A 64 -20.02 88.40 -14.66
C GLY A 64 -19.43 87.46 -13.62
N GLY A 65 -19.82 86.17 -13.53
CA GLY A 65 -19.23 85.27 -12.54
C GLY A 65 -19.85 83.87 -12.48
N THR A 66 -19.64 83.19 -11.36
CA THR A 66 -20.18 81.87 -11.10
C THR A 66 -20.95 81.83 -9.80
N LEU A 67 -22.14 81.19 -9.79
CA LEU A 67 -22.97 80.93 -8.61
C LEU A 67 -22.90 79.46 -8.25
N THR A 68 -22.41 79.13 -7.10
CA THR A 68 -22.42 77.77 -6.56
C THR A 68 -23.50 77.67 -5.47
N VAL A 69 -24.45 76.77 -5.65
CA VAL A 69 -25.45 76.45 -4.65
C VAL A 69 -25.25 75.01 -4.20
N ALA A 70 -25.16 74.83 -2.89
CA ALA A 70 -24.99 73.51 -2.29
C ALA A 70 -26.12 73.22 -1.31
N ARG A 71 -26.64 72.02 -1.35
CA ARG A 71 -27.66 71.53 -0.40
C ARG A 71 -27.13 70.34 0.32
N TYR A 72 -27.07 70.40 1.64
CA TYR A 72 -26.69 69.23 2.47
C TYR A 72 -27.86 68.24 2.54
N ASP A 73 -27.61 66.97 2.27
CA ASP A 73 -28.58 65.90 2.32
C ASP A 73 -28.21 64.87 3.41
N PRO A 74 -28.58 65.14 4.68
CA PRO A 74 -28.24 64.27 5.79
C PRO A 74 -28.87 62.87 5.67
N GLY A 75 -30.03 62.76 5.01
CA GLY A 75 -30.70 61.49 4.79
C GLY A 75 -29.88 60.54 3.87
N ALA A 76 -29.29 61.12 2.85
CA ALA A 76 -28.43 60.32 1.94
C ALA A 76 -27.15 59.86 2.61
N VAL A 77 -26.55 60.71 3.49
CA VAL A 77 -25.36 60.33 4.24
C VAL A 77 -25.67 59.21 5.25
N ALA A 78 -26.76 59.35 6.00
CA ALA A 78 -27.22 58.34 6.96
C ALA A 78 -27.60 57.01 6.24
N ALA A 79 -28.26 57.08 5.10
CA ALA A 79 -28.57 55.89 4.28
C ALA A 79 -27.29 55.18 3.80
N LEU A 80 -26.26 55.90 3.37
CA LEU A 80 -24.99 55.32 2.93
C LEU A 80 -24.24 54.66 4.09
N GLN A 81 -24.25 55.29 5.28
CA GLN A 81 -23.64 54.71 6.48
C GLN A 81 -24.36 53.43 6.92
N SER A 82 -25.69 53.44 6.98
CA SER A 82 -26.45 52.22 7.35
C SER A 82 -26.30 51.12 6.32
N PHE A 83 -26.23 51.41 5.03
CA PHE A 83 -25.93 50.45 3.99
C PHE A 83 -24.52 49.82 4.15
N ARG A 84 -23.51 50.66 4.43
CA ARG A 84 -22.15 50.16 4.69
C ARG A 84 -22.11 49.22 5.91
N LEU A 85 -22.74 49.59 7.01
CA LEU A 85 -22.79 48.75 8.22
C LEU A 85 -23.57 47.46 7.96
N ALA A 86 -24.67 47.49 7.24
CA ALA A 86 -25.41 46.30 6.84
C ALA A 86 -24.59 45.38 5.93
N LEU A 87 -23.87 45.94 4.95
CA LEU A 87 -22.98 45.18 4.08
C LEU A 87 -21.83 44.51 4.81
N LEU A 88 -21.16 45.23 5.73
CA LEU A 88 -20.09 44.69 6.56
C LEU A 88 -20.61 43.64 7.54
N GLY A 89 -21.75 43.87 8.17
CA GLY A 89 -22.37 42.93 9.09
C GLY A 89 -22.80 41.61 8.41
N THR A 90 -23.51 41.75 7.30
CA THR A 90 -23.96 40.56 6.52
C THR A 90 -22.78 39.81 5.88
N GLY A 91 -21.82 40.52 5.32
CA GLY A 91 -20.59 39.93 4.77
C GLY A 91 -19.79 39.19 5.83
N GLY A 92 -19.61 39.80 7.00
CA GLY A 92 -18.94 39.17 8.13
C GLY A 92 -19.66 37.92 8.65
N ALA A 93 -20.98 38.00 8.80
CA ALA A 93 -21.80 36.86 9.22
C ALA A 93 -21.75 35.69 8.23
N LEU A 94 -21.84 35.97 6.93
CA LEU A 94 -21.72 34.96 5.89
C LEU A 94 -20.34 34.31 5.86
N THR A 95 -19.29 35.11 6.00
CA THR A 95 -17.91 34.60 6.05
C THR A 95 -17.71 33.66 7.24
N LEU A 96 -18.21 34.08 8.43
CA LEU A 96 -18.14 33.25 9.64
C LEU A 96 -18.92 31.94 9.48
N LEU A 97 -20.14 32.01 8.96
CA LEU A 97 -20.97 30.85 8.69
C LEU A 97 -20.29 29.88 7.72
N PHE A 98 -19.72 30.41 6.65
CA PHE A 98 -18.99 29.59 5.67
C PHE A 98 -17.77 28.93 6.27
N ALA A 99 -16.97 29.66 7.08
CA ALA A 99 -15.81 29.13 7.79
C ALA A 99 -16.18 28.00 8.76
N LEU A 100 -17.28 28.17 9.51
CA LEU A 100 -17.80 27.13 10.40
C LEU A 100 -18.28 25.89 9.64
N LEU A 101 -18.99 26.08 8.55
CA LEU A 101 -19.46 24.97 7.70
C LEU A 101 -18.27 24.23 7.07
N ALA A 102 -17.33 24.97 6.51
CA ALA A 102 -16.11 24.39 5.91
C ALA A 102 -15.29 23.60 6.94
N SER A 103 -15.13 24.11 8.17
CA SER A 103 -14.43 23.40 9.24
C SER A 103 -15.14 22.09 9.62
N ARG A 104 -16.48 22.10 9.68
CA ARG A 104 -17.28 20.88 9.95
C ARG A 104 -17.14 19.84 8.85
N VAL A 105 -17.23 20.27 7.58
CA VAL A 105 -17.05 19.39 6.43
C VAL A 105 -15.63 18.78 6.44
N ALA A 106 -14.61 19.61 6.66
CA ALA A 106 -13.23 19.14 6.73
C ALA A 106 -13.01 18.10 7.86
N GLN A 107 -13.55 18.36 9.06
CA GLN A 107 -13.47 17.43 10.18
C GLN A 107 -14.13 16.08 9.87
N VAL A 108 -15.32 16.08 9.26
CA VAL A 108 -16.02 14.85 8.89
C VAL A 108 -15.28 14.10 7.78
N ALA A 109 -14.79 14.81 6.77
CA ALA A 109 -14.06 14.22 5.66
C ALA A 109 -12.70 13.61 6.07
N LEU A 110 -12.01 14.20 7.05
CA LEU A 110 -10.68 13.74 7.50
C LEU A 110 -10.72 12.72 8.64
N ARG A 111 -11.87 12.49 9.28
CA ARG A 111 -12.01 11.48 10.35
C ARG A 111 -11.53 10.07 9.97
N PRO A 112 -11.79 9.53 8.77
CA PRO A 112 -11.28 8.22 8.38
C PRO A 112 -9.75 8.17 8.37
N LEU A 113 -9.09 9.25 7.96
CA LEU A 113 -7.63 9.33 7.92
C LEU A 113 -7.03 9.30 9.33
N SER A 114 -7.62 10.02 10.29
CA SER A 114 -7.15 9.99 11.68
C SER A 114 -7.29 8.60 12.32
N ARG A 115 -8.35 7.86 11.98
CA ARG A 115 -8.53 6.47 12.42
C ARG A 115 -7.49 5.52 11.82
N LEU A 116 -7.15 5.70 10.54
CA LEU A 116 -6.06 4.95 9.90
C LEU A 116 -4.74 5.16 10.65
N THR A 117 -4.42 6.42 10.95
CA THR A 117 -3.20 6.77 11.70
C THR A 117 -3.23 6.17 13.12
N GLU A 118 -4.36 6.21 13.80
CA GLU A 118 -4.51 5.64 15.14
C GLU A 118 -4.32 4.11 15.15
N VAL A 119 -4.93 3.40 14.19
CA VAL A 119 -4.75 1.94 14.06
C VAL A 119 -3.31 1.61 13.69
N ALA A 120 -2.71 2.34 12.75
CA ALA A 120 -1.31 2.16 12.38
C ALA A 120 -0.37 2.34 13.57
N GLN A 121 -0.61 3.37 14.40
CA GLN A 121 0.17 3.61 15.60
C GLN A 121 -0.02 2.50 16.63
N LYS A 122 -1.26 2.05 16.89
CA LYS A 122 -1.54 0.93 17.79
C LYS A 122 -0.84 -0.35 17.35
N VAL A 123 -0.87 -0.64 16.05
CA VAL A 123 -0.17 -1.79 15.49
C VAL A 123 1.34 -1.66 15.66
N ALA A 124 1.91 -0.47 15.43
CA ALA A 124 3.33 -0.20 15.61
C ALA A 124 3.79 -0.36 17.06
N ASP A 125 2.97 0.11 18.02
CA ASP A 125 3.32 0.11 19.44
C ASP A 125 3.11 -1.27 20.09
N SER A 126 2.04 -1.99 19.73
CA SER A 126 1.67 -3.27 20.35
C SER A 126 2.14 -4.50 19.56
N GLY A 127 2.40 -4.36 18.26
CA GLY A 127 2.60 -5.48 17.34
C GLY A 127 1.35 -6.32 17.09
N ASP A 128 0.19 -5.88 17.58
CA ASP A 128 -1.09 -6.59 17.41
C ASP A 128 -1.74 -6.22 16.07
N LEU A 129 -1.65 -7.14 15.11
CA LEU A 129 -2.21 -7.01 13.77
C LEU A 129 -3.72 -7.33 13.70
N SER A 130 -4.39 -7.60 14.82
CA SER A 130 -5.84 -7.90 14.82
C SER A 130 -6.71 -6.65 14.63
N HIS A 131 -6.15 -5.47 14.88
CA HIS A 131 -6.83 -4.21 14.72
C HIS A 131 -7.25 -3.96 13.27
N ARG A 132 -8.47 -3.45 13.07
CA ARG A 132 -8.99 -3.13 11.73
C ARG A 132 -9.54 -1.71 11.71
N VAL A 133 -9.42 -1.08 10.56
CA VAL A 133 -10.04 0.22 10.28
C VAL A 133 -11.44 -0.01 9.75
N GLU A 134 -12.45 0.64 10.35
CA GLU A 134 -13.79 0.62 9.78
C GLU A 134 -13.81 1.33 8.42
N ALA A 135 -14.13 0.60 7.37
CA ALA A 135 -14.28 1.15 6.01
C ALA A 135 -15.63 1.87 5.86
N LYS A 136 -15.84 2.94 6.65
CA LYS A 136 -17.03 3.79 6.59
C LYS A 136 -16.80 4.93 5.61
N GLY A 137 -17.77 5.18 4.74
CA GLY A 137 -17.72 6.22 3.72
C GLY A 137 -17.85 5.65 2.30
N SER A 138 -17.66 6.49 1.31
CA SER A 138 -17.67 6.14 -0.11
C SER A 138 -16.41 6.67 -0.79
N GLY A 139 -16.05 6.08 -1.94
CA GLY A 139 -14.91 6.54 -2.74
C GLY A 139 -13.56 6.06 -2.24
N GLU A 140 -12.55 6.89 -2.48
CA GLU A 140 -11.13 6.56 -2.32
C GLU A 140 -10.73 6.23 -0.88
N LEU A 141 -11.35 6.87 0.11
CA LEU A 141 -11.06 6.64 1.53
C LEU A 141 -11.52 5.25 1.99
N LYS A 142 -12.64 4.75 1.46
CA LYS A 142 -13.09 3.39 1.71
C LYS A 142 -12.15 2.37 1.09
N ALA A 143 -11.76 2.58 -0.17
CA ALA A 143 -10.79 1.73 -0.87
C ALA A 143 -9.43 1.69 -0.14
N LEU A 144 -8.99 2.83 0.39
CA LEU A 144 -7.77 2.91 1.19
C LEU A 144 -7.87 2.09 2.49
N ALA A 145 -8.98 2.20 3.22
CA ALA A 145 -9.20 1.43 4.45
C ALA A 145 -9.26 -0.08 4.17
N GLU A 146 -9.92 -0.50 3.09
CA GLU A 146 -9.97 -1.91 2.66
C GLU A 146 -8.58 -2.43 2.26
N SER A 147 -7.82 -1.65 1.49
CA SER A 147 -6.43 -2.00 1.11
C SER A 147 -5.51 -2.11 2.32
N PHE A 148 -5.66 -1.20 3.29
CA PHE A 148 -4.91 -1.24 4.55
C PHE A 148 -5.26 -2.50 5.37
N ASN A 149 -6.54 -2.81 5.53
CA ASN A 149 -6.98 -4.02 6.23
C ASN A 149 -6.47 -5.30 5.54
N HIS A 150 -6.51 -5.34 4.21
CA HIS A 150 -5.97 -6.47 3.44
C HIS A 150 -4.45 -6.63 3.62
N MET A 151 -3.71 -5.50 3.69
CA MET A 151 -2.27 -5.52 4.00
C MET A 151 -2.02 -6.11 5.40
N LEU A 152 -2.77 -5.66 6.43
CA LEU A 152 -2.66 -6.19 7.79
C LEU A 152 -2.98 -7.69 7.85
N GLU A 153 -4.01 -8.14 7.15
CA GLU A 153 -4.37 -9.55 7.06
C GLU A 153 -3.25 -10.40 6.44
N ARG A 154 -2.67 -9.93 5.34
CA ARG A 154 -1.54 -10.60 4.70
C ARG A 154 -0.31 -10.66 5.61
N LEU A 155 -0.02 -9.57 6.32
CA LEU A 155 1.09 -9.50 7.26
C LEU A 155 0.87 -10.43 8.45
N GLN A 156 -0.33 -10.47 9.00
CA GLN A 156 -0.69 -11.40 10.07
C GLN A 156 -0.54 -12.86 9.62
N ALA A 157 -1.08 -13.19 8.46
CA ALA A 157 -0.95 -14.55 7.90
C ALA A 157 0.51 -14.93 7.62
N PHE A 158 1.36 -13.95 7.24
CA PHE A 158 2.81 -14.17 7.07
C PHE A 158 3.47 -14.47 8.40
N LEU A 159 3.28 -13.62 9.42
CA LEU A 159 3.88 -13.82 10.75
C LEU A 159 3.39 -15.10 11.44
N ASP A 160 2.13 -15.47 11.27
CA ASP A 160 1.61 -16.71 11.82
C ASP A 160 2.21 -17.95 11.14
N ARG A 161 2.53 -17.86 9.85
CA ARG A 161 3.27 -18.91 9.13
C ARG A 161 4.71 -19.01 9.61
N GLU A 162 5.39 -17.87 9.78
CA GLU A 162 6.76 -17.80 10.24
C GLU A 162 6.89 -18.35 11.68
N ARG A 163 5.98 -17.93 12.58
CA ARG A 163 5.94 -18.45 13.96
C ARG A 163 5.71 -19.95 14.03
N ARG A 164 4.81 -20.48 13.20
CA ARG A 164 4.58 -21.92 13.10
C ARG A 164 5.83 -22.63 12.57
N PHE A 165 6.40 -22.15 11.48
CA PHE A 165 7.64 -22.70 10.91
C PHE A 165 8.78 -22.76 11.94
N THR A 166 9.04 -21.68 12.66
CA THR A 166 10.09 -21.62 13.68
C THR A 166 9.83 -22.60 14.84
N ARG A 167 8.56 -22.69 15.29
CA ARG A 167 8.16 -23.64 16.35
C ARG A 167 8.35 -25.08 15.90
N ASP A 168 7.90 -25.40 14.70
CA ASP A 168 7.94 -26.76 14.17
C ASP A 168 9.39 -27.16 13.89
N ALA A 169 10.22 -26.25 13.35
CA ALA A 169 11.63 -26.47 13.17
C ALA A 169 12.37 -26.74 14.49
N ALA A 170 12.08 -25.95 15.53
CA ALA A 170 12.67 -26.16 16.85
C ALA A 170 12.24 -27.51 17.47
N HIS A 171 11.01 -27.92 17.24
CA HIS A 171 10.50 -29.20 17.73
C HIS A 171 11.14 -30.38 17.00
N GLU A 172 11.22 -30.33 15.67
CA GLU A 172 11.84 -31.39 14.86
C GLU A 172 13.37 -31.49 15.06
N LEU A 173 14.05 -30.40 15.45
CA LEU A 173 15.47 -30.43 15.84
C LEU A 173 15.69 -31.01 17.24
N ARG A 174 14.78 -30.74 18.18
CA ARG A 174 14.95 -31.23 19.57
C ARG A 174 14.91 -32.76 19.68
N THR A 175 14.05 -33.38 18.88
CA THR A 175 13.83 -34.83 18.92
C THR A 175 15.10 -35.63 18.62
N PRO A 176 15.82 -35.43 17.47
CA PRO A 176 17.05 -36.18 17.18
C PRO A 176 18.17 -35.83 18.14
N VAL A 177 18.23 -34.58 18.66
CA VAL A 177 19.22 -34.22 19.70
C VAL A 177 19.00 -35.06 20.95
N ALA A 178 17.76 -35.13 21.43
CA ALA A 178 17.44 -35.93 22.62
C ALA A 178 17.67 -37.41 22.40
N ALA A 179 17.37 -37.92 21.19
CA ALA A 179 17.62 -39.33 20.85
C ALA A 179 19.13 -39.64 20.80
N ALA A 180 19.93 -38.78 20.14
CA ALA A 180 21.38 -38.96 20.09
C ALA A 180 22.04 -38.91 21.50
N LEU A 181 21.58 -37.95 22.35
CA LEU A 181 22.06 -37.83 23.72
C LEU A 181 21.70 -39.06 24.53
N ALA A 182 20.48 -39.57 24.44
CA ALA A 182 20.06 -40.78 25.15
C ALA A 182 20.87 -42.02 24.74
N GLN A 183 21.28 -42.14 23.49
CA GLN A 183 22.17 -43.23 23.03
C GLN A 183 23.55 -43.12 23.70
N VAL A 184 24.11 -41.90 23.75
CA VAL A 184 25.43 -41.67 24.37
C VAL A 184 25.35 -41.95 25.89
N GLU A 185 24.38 -41.41 26.59
CA GLU A 185 24.18 -41.62 28.03
C GLU A 185 23.90 -43.08 28.36
N GLY A 186 23.15 -43.81 27.54
CA GLY A 186 22.89 -45.23 27.69
C GLY A 186 24.16 -46.08 27.52
N ALA A 187 25.07 -45.68 26.62
CA ALA A 187 26.36 -46.33 26.47
C ALA A 187 27.32 -46.02 27.62
N GLU A 188 27.31 -44.78 28.11
CA GLU A 188 28.12 -44.37 29.27
C GLU A 188 27.69 -45.10 30.56
N ALA A 189 26.35 -45.26 30.73
CA ALA A 189 25.79 -46.00 31.85
C ALA A 189 25.90 -47.53 31.72
N GLY A 190 26.41 -48.04 30.60
CA GLY A 190 26.55 -49.47 30.36
C GLY A 190 25.29 -50.22 29.98
N TYR A 191 24.18 -49.50 29.66
CA TYR A 191 22.93 -50.10 29.24
C TYR A 191 22.91 -50.45 27.74
N LEU A 192 23.76 -49.84 26.93
CA LEU A 192 23.89 -50.09 25.49
C LEU A 192 25.30 -50.40 25.07
N PRO A 193 25.49 -51.32 24.10
CA PRO A 193 26.81 -51.54 23.51
C PRO A 193 27.35 -50.25 22.86
N LYS A 194 28.59 -49.88 23.10
CA LYS A 194 29.20 -48.63 22.62
C LYS A 194 29.11 -48.45 21.11
N GLU A 195 29.36 -49.51 20.36
CA GLU A 195 29.32 -49.52 18.88
C GLU A 195 27.91 -49.26 18.36
N GLU A 196 26.89 -49.85 18.94
CA GLU A 196 25.50 -49.66 18.57
C GLU A 196 25.04 -48.25 18.92
N ALA A 197 25.36 -47.76 20.12
CA ALA A 197 25.02 -46.39 20.55
C ALA A 197 25.73 -45.34 19.67
N LEU A 198 26.97 -45.54 19.30
CA LEU A 198 27.71 -44.64 18.41
C LEU A 198 27.10 -44.60 17.02
N GLN A 199 26.72 -45.77 16.48
CA GLN A 199 26.06 -45.85 15.16
C GLN A 199 24.67 -45.18 15.18
N ALA A 200 23.85 -45.41 16.20
CA ALA A 200 22.54 -44.77 16.36
C ALA A 200 22.68 -43.27 16.54
N ALA A 201 23.60 -42.78 17.36
CA ALA A 201 23.85 -41.34 17.53
C ALA A 201 24.30 -40.69 16.20
N LYS A 202 25.16 -41.38 15.44
CA LYS A 202 25.59 -40.91 14.11
C LYS A 202 24.44 -40.80 13.14
N GLU A 203 23.52 -41.74 13.14
CA GLU A 203 22.32 -41.69 12.28
C GLU A 203 21.42 -40.50 12.61
N GLU A 204 21.20 -40.19 13.90
CA GLU A 204 20.44 -39.01 14.33
C GLU A 204 21.16 -37.71 13.98
N LEU A 205 22.50 -37.62 14.09
CA LEU A 205 23.27 -36.45 13.64
C LEU A 205 23.18 -36.25 12.11
N LEU A 206 23.21 -37.31 11.33
CA LEU A 206 23.02 -37.24 9.87
C LEU A 206 21.59 -36.81 9.51
N ARG A 207 20.62 -37.21 10.30
CA ARG A 207 19.24 -36.74 10.18
C ARG A 207 19.13 -35.26 10.47
N MET A 208 19.75 -34.78 11.58
CA MET A 208 19.79 -33.33 11.89
C MET A 208 20.46 -32.53 10.78
N LYS A 209 21.58 -33.04 10.22
CA LYS A 209 22.23 -32.35 9.10
C LYS A 209 21.28 -32.15 7.93
N ARG A 210 20.55 -33.18 7.51
CA ARG A 210 19.55 -33.08 6.42
C ARG A 210 18.47 -32.09 6.76
N LEU A 211 17.98 -32.08 8.00
CA LEU A 211 16.94 -31.14 8.47
C LEU A 211 17.44 -29.68 8.38
N VAL A 212 18.65 -29.40 8.85
CA VAL A 212 19.26 -28.06 8.76
C VAL A 212 19.45 -27.63 7.30
N GLU A 213 19.94 -28.51 6.43
CA GLU A 213 20.09 -28.23 5.00
C GLU A 213 18.73 -27.90 4.36
N ALA A 214 17.68 -28.64 4.70
CA ALA A 214 16.31 -28.35 4.23
C ALA A 214 15.80 -27.00 4.73
N LEU A 215 16.00 -26.69 6.00
CA LEU A 215 15.61 -25.38 6.59
C LEU A 215 16.36 -24.22 5.94
N LEU A 216 17.65 -24.38 5.64
CA LEU A 216 18.44 -23.36 4.94
C LEU A 216 17.90 -23.08 3.52
N VAL A 217 17.44 -24.11 2.80
CA VAL A 217 16.80 -23.92 1.49
C VAL A 217 15.47 -23.17 1.63
N LEU A 218 14.65 -23.56 2.61
CA LEU A 218 13.37 -22.93 2.86
C LEU A 218 13.50 -21.47 3.32
N ALA A 219 14.56 -21.14 4.05
CA ALA A 219 14.87 -19.79 4.52
C ALA A 219 15.50 -18.88 3.43
N ARG A 220 15.99 -19.45 2.33
CA ARG A 220 16.55 -18.64 1.23
C ARG A 220 15.47 -17.81 0.56
N GLU A 221 15.65 -16.48 0.55
CA GLU A 221 14.85 -15.55 -0.21
C GLU A 221 15.33 -15.51 -1.67
N GLY A 222 14.72 -16.32 -2.54
CA GLY A 222 14.66 -16.12 -4.00
C GLY A 222 15.96 -15.97 -4.81
N ARG A 223 17.14 -15.93 -4.19
CA ARG A 223 18.43 -15.80 -4.90
C ARG A 223 18.94 -17.15 -5.32
N VAL A 224 18.74 -17.49 -6.59
CA VAL A 224 19.30 -18.68 -7.23
C VAL A 224 20.48 -18.25 -8.07
N GLU A 225 21.63 -18.89 -7.87
CA GLU A 225 22.79 -18.71 -8.74
C GLU A 225 22.55 -19.49 -10.03
N ARG A 226 22.11 -18.79 -11.08
CA ARG A 226 21.79 -19.40 -12.37
C ARG A 226 23.06 -19.59 -13.19
N VAL A 227 23.53 -20.82 -13.28
CA VAL A 227 24.63 -21.23 -14.16
C VAL A 227 24.11 -22.16 -15.25
N GLY A 228 24.82 -22.20 -16.37
CA GLY A 228 24.54 -23.17 -17.42
C GLY A 228 24.89 -24.59 -16.93
N LEU A 229 23.94 -25.51 -17.03
CA LEU A 229 24.13 -26.91 -16.65
C LEU A 229 23.40 -27.85 -17.63
N ASP A 230 23.77 -29.13 -17.60
CA ASP A 230 22.99 -30.18 -18.25
C ASP A 230 22.07 -30.85 -17.22
N LEU A 231 20.77 -30.56 -17.34
CA LEU A 231 19.75 -31.09 -16.44
C LEU A 231 19.60 -32.61 -16.58
N ALA A 232 19.83 -33.17 -17.79
CA ALA A 232 19.79 -34.60 -18.02
C ALA A 232 20.95 -35.32 -17.34
N ALA A 233 22.15 -34.76 -17.41
CA ALA A 233 23.32 -35.29 -16.71
C ALA A 233 23.12 -35.26 -15.17
N LEU A 234 22.61 -34.17 -14.62
CA LEU A 234 22.28 -34.05 -13.21
C LEU A 234 21.23 -35.09 -12.78
N ALA A 235 20.13 -35.21 -13.54
CA ALA A 235 19.08 -36.16 -13.22
C ALA A 235 19.57 -37.61 -13.28
N ARG A 236 20.41 -37.96 -14.26
CA ARG A 236 21.02 -39.27 -14.38
C ARG A 236 21.96 -39.59 -13.24
N GLN A 237 22.81 -38.64 -12.85
CA GLN A 237 23.73 -38.78 -11.72
C GLN A 237 23.00 -39.12 -10.42
N GLU A 238 21.92 -38.38 -10.14
CA GLU A 238 21.11 -38.58 -8.93
C GLU A 238 20.33 -39.91 -9.00
N ALA A 239 19.80 -40.29 -10.18
CA ALA A 239 19.15 -41.58 -10.38
C ALA A 239 20.11 -42.76 -10.15
N GLU A 240 21.36 -42.68 -10.64
CA GLU A 240 22.43 -43.67 -10.40
C GLU A 240 22.79 -43.78 -8.93
N ALA A 241 22.93 -42.64 -8.22
CA ALA A 241 23.23 -42.62 -6.80
C ALA A 241 22.16 -43.33 -5.96
N PHE A 242 20.89 -43.24 -6.39
CA PHE A 242 19.77 -43.93 -5.77
C PHE A 242 19.48 -45.34 -6.36
N ARG A 243 20.24 -45.75 -7.38
CA ARG A 243 20.06 -47.04 -8.11
C ARG A 243 18.66 -47.24 -8.66
N VAL A 244 18.14 -46.17 -9.25
CA VAL A 244 16.81 -46.16 -9.93
C VAL A 244 16.96 -45.88 -11.42
N PRO A 245 16.07 -46.40 -12.29
CA PRO A 245 16.12 -46.16 -13.73
C PRO A 245 15.90 -44.66 -14.03
N TYR A 246 16.68 -44.17 -15.02
CA TYR A 246 16.48 -42.86 -15.66
C TYR A 246 15.89 -43.05 -17.05
N ARG A 247 14.87 -42.24 -17.38
CA ARG A 247 14.27 -42.16 -18.69
C ARG A 247 14.24 -40.70 -19.15
N GLY A 248 14.98 -40.38 -20.18
CA GLY A 248 15.00 -39.00 -20.70
C GLY A 248 16.03 -38.81 -21.79
N PRO A 249 16.21 -37.60 -22.28
CA PRO A 249 17.21 -37.25 -23.26
C PRO A 249 18.62 -37.45 -22.72
N GLU A 250 19.60 -37.58 -23.66
CA GLU A 250 21.02 -37.66 -23.28
C GLU A 250 21.54 -36.37 -22.68
N ALA A 251 21.07 -35.20 -23.18
CA ALA A 251 21.41 -33.89 -22.69
C ALA A 251 20.21 -32.97 -22.75
N LEU A 252 20.07 -32.08 -21.76
CA LEU A 252 19.08 -31.01 -21.74
C LEU A 252 19.73 -29.76 -21.13
N PRO A 253 20.17 -28.78 -21.96
CA PRO A 253 20.73 -27.53 -21.47
C PRO A 253 19.72 -26.77 -20.62
N PHE A 254 20.14 -26.34 -19.47
CA PHE A 254 19.30 -25.63 -18.51
C PHE A 254 20.08 -24.50 -17.82
N LEU A 255 19.37 -23.46 -17.38
CA LEU A 255 19.95 -22.35 -16.62
C LEU A 255 19.39 -22.38 -15.19
N GLY A 256 20.21 -22.79 -14.22
CA GLY A 256 19.76 -22.92 -12.83
C GLY A 256 20.90 -23.19 -11.86
N ASP A 257 20.54 -23.41 -10.60
CA ASP A 257 21.47 -23.76 -9.52
C ASP A 257 21.56 -25.29 -9.42
N PRO A 258 22.70 -25.88 -9.80
CA PRO A 258 22.86 -27.34 -9.82
C PRO A 258 22.75 -27.96 -8.42
N LEU A 259 23.19 -27.26 -7.35
CA LEU A 259 23.12 -27.77 -6.00
C LEU A 259 21.67 -27.84 -5.49
N LEU A 260 20.90 -26.79 -5.74
CA LEU A 260 19.49 -26.76 -5.35
C LEU A 260 18.65 -27.76 -6.15
N LEU A 261 18.87 -27.87 -7.45
CA LEU A 261 18.17 -28.86 -8.30
C LEU A 261 18.50 -30.29 -7.90
N ALA A 262 19.78 -30.61 -7.65
CA ALA A 262 20.20 -31.91 -7.13
C ALA A 262 19.54 -32.19 -5.76
N GLN A 263 19.49 -31.23 -4.87
CA GLN A 263 18.85 -31.37 -3.56
C GLN A 263 17.33 -31.61 -3.70
N ALA A 264 16.64 -30.88 -4.58
CA ALA A 264 15.22 -31.12 -4.87
C ALA A 264 14.99 -32.54 -5.34
N LEU A 265 15.78 -32.99 -6.31
CA LEU A 265 15.66 -34.36 -6.86
C LEU A 265 15.96 -35.43 -5.81
N ARG A 266 17.00 -35.27 -4.99
CA ARG A 266 17.29 -36.17 -3.85
C ARG A 266 16.13 -36.26 -2.87
N ASN A 267 15.52 -35.13 -2.53
CA ASN A 267 14.37 -35.09 -1.63
C ASN A 267 13.17 -35.87 -2.23
N LEU A 268 12.91 -35.72 -3.53
CA LEU A 268 11.85 -36.47 -4.20
C LEU A 268 12.15 -37.97 -4.25
N LEU A 269 13.40 -38.35 -4.54
CA LEU A 269 13.84 -39.75 -4.55
C LEU A 269 13.80 -40.39 -3.16
N GLN A 270 14.22 -39.66 -2.13
CA GLN A 270 14.11 -40.12 -0.73
C GLN A 270 12.64 -40.31 -0.34
N ASN A 271 11.77 -39.38 -0.74
CA ASN A 271 10.33 -39.49 -0.49
C ASN A 271 9.73 -40.71 -1.18
N ALA A 272 10.03 -40.92 -2.46
CA ALA A 272 9.58 -42.08 -3.23
C ALA A 272 10.08 -43.39 -2.61
N ARG A 273 11.33 -43.44 -2.13
CA ARG A 273 11.90 -44.63 -1.48
C ARG A 273 11.27 -44.93 -0.11
N LEU A 274 11.04 -43.88 0.69
CA LEU A 274 10.49 -44.02 2.04
C LEU A 274 9.00 -44.34 2.04
N HIS A 275 8.22 -43.60 1.24
CA HIS A 275 6.76 -43.68 1.21
C HIS A 275 6.24 -44.60 0.11
N GLY A 276 7.00 -44.76 -0.98
CA GLY A 276 6.73 -45.71 -2.07
C GLY A 276 7.17 -47.13 -1.76
N GLU A 277 7.74 -47.40 -0.55
CA GLU A 277 8.26 -48.73 -0.15
C GLU A 277 9.36 -49.24 -1.15
N GLY A 278 10.02 -48.33 -1.83
CA GLY A 278 11.03 -48.64 -2.83
C GLY A 278 10.47 -49.34 -4.11
N ARG A 279 9.14 -49.42 -4.26
CA ARG A 279 8.51 -50.12 -5.41
C ARG A 279 8.44 -49.22 -6.63
N GLY A 280 9.01 -49.68 -7.75
CA GLY A 280 8.86 -49.05 -9.06
C GLY A 280 9.27 -47.56 -9.09
N VAL A 281 10.30 -47.19 -8.33
CA VAL A 281 10.82 -45.82 -8.35
C VAL A 281 11.59 -45.58 -9.64
N GLU A 282 11.25 -44.53 -10.37
CA GLU A 282 11.93 -44.11 -11.61
C GLU A 282 12.05 -42.58 -11.68
N VAL A 283 13.08 -42.10 -12.37
CA VAL A 283 13.25 -40.70 -12.75
C VAL A 283 12.97 -40.55 -14.23
N ALA A 284 12.11 -39.59 -14.58
CA ALA A 284 11.86 -39.26 -15.99
C ALA A 284 12.11 -37.76 -16.21
N LEU A 285 12.78 -37.44 -17.32
CA LEU A 285 12.99 -36.07 -17.77
C LEU A 285 12.48 -35.96 -19.22
N ARG A 286 11.72 -34.93 -19.53
CA ARG A 286 11.29 -34.58 -20.87
C ARG A 286 11.14 -33.09 -21.03
N GLU A 287 11.12 -32.67 -22.26
CA GLU A 287 10.77 -31.32 -22.66
C GLU A 287 9.31 -31.24 -23.06
N GLU A 288 8.54 -30.34 -22.50
CA GLU A 288 7.15 -30.07 -22.88
C GLU A 288 6.98 -28.58 -23.19
N GLY A 289 6.99 -28.21 -24.46
CA GLY A 289 6.92 -26.83 -24.91
C GLY A 289 8.13 -26.00 -24.44
N GLN A 290 7.91 -25.04 -23.53
CA GLN A 290 8.97 -24.22 -22.95
C GLN A 290 9.32 -24.61 -21.51
N GLU A 291 9.01 -25.82 -21.11
CA GLU A 291 9.28 -26.32 -19.76
C GLU A 291 10.11 -27.61 -19.82
N ALA A 292 11.09 -27.74 -18.96
CA ALA A 292 11.69 -29.00 -18.59
C ALA A 292 10.83 -29.65 -17.52
N VAL A 293 10.39 -30.89 -17.75
CA VAL A 293 9.54 -31.65 -16.84
C VAL A 293 10.35 -32.79 -16.26
N LEU A 294 10.77 -32.66 -15.01
CA LEU A 294 11.51 -33.67 -14.27
C LEU A 294 10.56 -34.36 -13.28
N GLU A 295 10.39 -35.64 -13.41
CA GLU A 295 9.45 -36.46 -12.63
C GLU A 295 10.19 -37.52 -11.82
N VAL A 296 9.73 -37.72 -10.60
CA VAL A 296 10.01 -38.91 -9.79
C VAL A 296 8.69 -39.62 -9.58
N ARG A 297 8.65 -40.89 -10.01
CA ARG A 297 7.46 -41.74 -9.89
C ARG A 297 7.74 -42.90 -8.95
N ASP A 298 6.74 -43.31 -8.16
CA ASP A 298 6.75 -44.53 -7.39
C ASP A 298 5.47 -45.33 -7.61
N GLN A 299 5.50 -46.59 -7.21
CA GLN A 299 4.35 -47.53 -7.22
C GLN A 299 3.93 -47.93 -5.81
N GLY A 300 4.11 -47.04 -4.85
CA GLY A 300 3.69 -47.21 -3.48
C GLY A 300 2.17 -47.09 -3.28
N PRO A 301 1.72 -46.94 -2.03
CA PRO A 301 0.31 -46.77 -1.72
C PRO A 301 -0.30 -45.43 -2.18
N GLY A 302 0.55 -44.48 -2.62
CA GLY A 302 0.11 -43.15 -3.01
C GLY A 302 -0.29 -42.26 -1.82
N MET A 303 -1.02 -41.18 -2.12
CA MET A 303 -1.47 -40.18 -1.16
C MET A 303 -2.94 -39.84 -1.45
N PRO A 304 -3.80 -39.69 -0.41
CA PRO A 304 -5.16 -39.22 -0.60
C PRO A 304 -5.22 -37.85 -1.26
N GLU A 305 -6.26 -37.57 -2.04
CA GLU A 305 -6.38 -36.30 -2.79
C GLU A 305 -6.37 -35.06 -1.89
N GLU A 306 -6.96 -35.16 -0.71
CA GLU A 306 -6.95 -34.06 0.29
C GLU A 306 -5.56 -33.80 0.82
N ALA A 307 -4.76 -34.85 1.04
CA ALA A 307 -3.38 -34.74 1.49
C ALA A 307 -2.45 -34.19 0.40
N LEU A 308 -2.71 -34.45 -0.88
CA LEU A 308 -1.94 -33.91 -2.00
C LEU A 308 -1.93 -32.36 -2.01
N LYS A 309 -3.05 -31.72 -1.65
CA LYS A 309 -3.18 -30.27 -1.59
C LYS A 309 -2.31 -29.62 -0.50
N GLU A 310 -2.06 -30.37 0.56
CA GLU A 310 -1.31 -29.89 1.73
C GLU A 310 0.17 -30.35 1.72
N ALA A 311 0.50 -31.34 0.90
CA ALA A 311 1.79 -32.04 0.92
C ALA A 311 3.01 -31.16 0.59
N GLY A 312 2.81 -30.01 -0.05
CA GLY A 312 3.86 -28.99 -0.27
C GLY A 312 4.15 -28.10 0.93
N ARG A 313 3.36 -28.17 2.02
CA ARG A 313 3.60 -27.38 3.21
C ARG A 313 4.76 -27.96 4.05
N PRO A 314 5.64 -27.11 4.57
CA PRO A 314 6.70 -27.55 5.50
C PRO A 314 6.10 -28.31 6.70
N PHE A 315 6.76 -29.41 7.09
CA PHE A 315 6.40 -30.29 8.21
C PHE A 315 5.05 -31.02 8.05
N PHE A 316 4.44 -30.98 6.86
CA PHE A 316 3.23 -31.76 6.59
C PHE A 316 3.55 -33.26 6.52
N ARG A 317 2.75 -34.05 7.21
CA ARG A 317 2.82 -35.52 7.22
C ARG A 317 1.45 -36.12 6.97
N ALA A 318 1.31 -36.89 5.92
CA ALA A 318 0.11 -37.70 5.72
C ALA A 318 0.16 -38.91 6.67
N SER A 319 -0.63 -38.84 7.74
CA SER A 319 -0.89 -39.86 8.76
C SER A 319 0.23 -40.88 9.06
N GLY A 320 0.96 -40.65 10.17
CA GLY A 320 1.68 -41.69 10.94
C GLY A 320 2.95 -42.29 10.32
N LYS A 321 3.35 -41.93 9.10
CA LYS A 321 4.56 -42.47 8.46
C LYS A 321 5.82 -41.71 8.91
N PRO A 322 6.96 -42.40 9.05
CA PRO A 322 8.22 -41.77 9.39
C PRO A 322 8.68 -40.80 8.29
N GLY A 323 9.27 -39.68 8.68
CA GLY A 323 9.78 -38.66 7.77
C GLY A 323 9.74 -37.28 8.39
N GLU A 324 10.54 -36.34 7.88
CA GLU A 324 10.68 -34.99 8.44
C GLU A 324 9.59 -34.02 7.93
N GLY A 325 8.82 -34.42 6.90
CA GLY A 325 7.79 -33.57 6.28
C GLY A 325 8.32 -32.35 5.52
N LEU A 326 9.62 -32.32 5.19
CA LEU A 326 10.28 -31.20 4.51
C LEU A 326 10.63 -31.48 3.04
N GLY A 327 10.72 -32.74 2.62
CA GLY A 327 11.23 -33.08 1.30
C GLY A 327 10.44 -32.45 0.15
N LEU A 328 9.11 -32.55 0.19
CA LEU A 328 8.25 -31.96 -0.85
C LEU A 328 8.24 -30.44 -0.81
N SER A 329 8.26 -29.82 0.38
CA SER A 329 8.32 -28.36 0.51
C SER A 329 9.64 -27.77 0.04
N VAL A 330 10.75 -28.48 0.23
CA VAL A 330 12.07 -28.10 -0.33
C VAL A 330 12.02 -28.18 -1.87
N ALA A 331 11.49 -29.28 -2.43
CA ALA A 331 11.38 -29.43 -3.88
C ALA A 331 10.48 -28.35 -4.50
N GLN A 332 9.37 -28.01 -3.85
CA GLN A 332 8.50 -26.90 -4.24
C GLN A 332 9.23 -25.57 -4.21
N LYS A 333 9.92 -25.24 -3.12
CA LYS A 333 10.68 -23.99 -2.97
C LYS A 333 11.78 -23.84 -4.01
N VAL A 334 12.47 -24.94 -4.32
CA VAL A 334 13.49 -24.96 -5.39
C VAL A 334 12.86 -24.73 -6.75
N ALA A 335 11.73 -25.36 -7.06
CA ALA A 335 11.01 -25.13 -8.33
C ALA A 335 10.58 -23.66 -8.45
N GLU A 336 9.95 -23.09 -7.41
CA GLU A 336 9.52 -21.68 -7.37
C GLU A 336 10.71 -20.72 -7.55
N ALA A 337 11.84 -20.99 -6.92
CA ALA A 337 13.06 -20.18 -7.05
C ALA A 337 13.64 -20.19 -8.49
N HIS A 338 13.37 -21.25 -9.25
CA HIS A 338 13.69 -21.35 -10.68
C HIS A 338 12.58 -20.83 -11.59
N GLY A 339 11.49 -20.27 -11.03
CA GLY A 339 10.33 -19.77 -11.79
C GLY A 339 9.36 -20.87 -12.24
N GLY A 340 9.52 -22.06 -11.70
CA GLY A 340 8.69 -23.23 -11.99
C GLY A 340 7.73 -23.57 -10.85
N ARG A 341 7.25 -24.84 -10.85
CA ARG A 341 6.32 -25.34 -9.82
C ARG A 341 6.49 -26.84 -9.60
N LEU A 342 6.07 -27.31 -8.43
CA LEU A 342 5.92 -28.73 -8.12
C LEU A 342 4.45 -29.14 -8.31
N GLU A 343 4.22 -30.22 -9.05
CA GLU A 343 2.92 -30.86 -9.20
C GLU A 343 2.97 -32.25 -8.58
N LEU A 344 1.98 -32.60 -7.76
CA LEU A 344 1.84 -33.92 -7.15
C LEU A 344 0.60 -34.60 -7.74
N LEU A 345 0.79 -35.76 -8.34
CA LEU A 345 -0.26 -36.49 -9.06
C LEU A 345 -0.32 -37.95 -8.58
N ALA A 346 -1.51 -38.49 -8.53
CA ALA A 346 -1.65 -39.94 -8.30
C ALA A 346 -1.07 -40.73 -9.46
N ASN A 347 -0.23 -41.73 -9.17
CA ASN A 347 0.27 -42.68 -10.17
C ASN A 347 -0.75 -43.82 -10.39
N ARG A 348 -0.73 -44.44 -11.59
CA ARG A 348 -1.59 -45.59 -11.93
C ARG A 348 -0.74 -46.84 -12.11
N PRO A 349 -1.14 -48.01 -11.58
CA PRO A 349 -2.39 -48.27 -10.81
C PRO A 349 -2.37 -47.75 -9.37
N SER A 350 -1.19 -47.47 -8.79
CA SER A 350 -1.00 -46.91 -7.46
C SER A 350 0.31 -46.15 -7.40
N GLY A 351 0.51 -45.27 -6.39
CA GLY A 351 1.73 -44.51 -6.15
C GLY A 351 1.55 -43.01 -6.31
N LEU A 352 2.68 -42.31 -6.34
CA LEU A 352 2.78 -40.87 -6.49
C LEU A 352 3.68 -40.50 -7.67
N VAL A 353 3.33 -39.44 -8.37
CA VAL A 353 4.19 -38.78 -9.35
C VAL A 353 4.46 -37.37 -8.80
N ALA A 354 5.70 -37.09 -8.41
CA ALA A 354 6.18 -35.76 -8.07
C ALA A 354 6.90 -35.16 -9.30
N ARG A 355 6.34 -34.07 -9.82
CA ARG A 355 6.74 -33.45 -11.08
C ARG A 355 7.23 -32.04 -10.83
N LEU A 356 8.49 -31.74 -11.17
CA LEU A 356 9.03 -30.39 -11.24
C LEU A 356 8.86 -29.86 -12.66
N ARG A 357 8.12 -28.79 -12.84
CA ARG A 357 8.03 -28.04 -14.08
C ARG A 357 8.90 -26.80 -13.99
N LEU A 358 9.91 -26.72 -14.82
CA LEU A 358 10.94 -25.69 -14.79
C LEU A 358 10.98 -24.98 -16.14
N PRO A 359 10.87 -23.65 -16.22
CA PRO A 359 10.90 -22.94 -17.49
C PRO A 359 12.28 -23.07 -18.13
N LEU A 360 12.28 -23.46 -19.40
CA LEU A 360 13.49 -23.44 -20.22
C LEU A 360 13.85 -22.01 -20.60
N PRO A 361 15.13 -21.67 -20.73
CA PRO A 361 15.51 -20.35 -21.23
C PRO A 361 14.92 -20.17 -22.63
N THR A 362 14.08 -19.15 -22.81
CA THR A 362 13.57 -18.75 -24.13
C THR A 362 14.77 -18.44 -25.02
N GLY A 363 14.93 -19.19 -26.10
CA GLY A 363 16.09 -19.21 -26.97
C GLY A 363 16.56 -17.80 -27.37
N GLY A 364 17.74 -17.43 -26.88
CA GLY A 364 18.36 -16.13 -27.10
C GLY A 364 19.66 -15.94 -26.33
N ALA A 365 20.48 -17.01 -26.20
CA ALA A 365 21.88 -16.84 -25.82
C ALA A 365 22.69 -17.99 -26.41
N SER A 366 23.12 -17.82 -27.66
CA SER A 366 24.37 -18.41 -28.12
C SER A 366 25.44 -18.03 -27.12
N GLY A 367 25.90 -18.99 -26.31
CA GLY A 367 27.03 -18.82 -25.42
C GLY A 367 28.28 -18.41 -26.21
N PRO A 368 29.21 -17.71 -25.57
CA PRO A 368 30.50 -17.44 -26.17
C PRO A 368 31.30 -18.74 -26.40
N PRO A 369 32.19 -18.73 -27.41
CA PRO A 369 32.98 -19.89 -27.82
C PRO A 369 33.94 -20.37 -26.77
#